data_852c5fcdb163f56cbcc413611280f3ad
#
_entry.id   852c5fcdb163f56cbcc413611280f3ad
#
_cell.length_a   1.000
_cell.length_b   1.000
_cell.length_c   1.000
_cell.angle_alpha   90.00
_cell.angle_beta   90.00
_cell.angle_gamma   90.00
#
_symmetry.space_group_name_H-M   'P 1'
#
loop_
_entity.id
_entity.type
_entity.pdbx_description
1 polymer ?
#
loop_
_entity_poly.entity_id
_entity_poly.type
_entity_poly.pdbx_seq_one_letter_code
_entity_poly.pdbx_strand_id
1 'polypeptide(L)'
;MMNNKRLPFIILTVIAFIVILALSSSLFFTISATERAVIFFPFGKGLDKDNIQGPGTHLKAPWNDVYVYKVNEMSSEENMDVLDKNGLSIHIDVTVRYYPIPDKIGYIHEQFTRDYESVLVIPEVRSTVRQVMGRYTAEEIYSTKRAEVENSIKSETEHILNQNYVHATAVLIRSIRLPEQIKVAIENKLQQEQEALAYQFRLEKEKSEAERKRIQAEGEARANNIINNSLTDKLLKMRGIEATLELSKSPNSKVVVVGSGKDGMPLILGNN
;
A
#
# COMPACT_ATOMS: atom_id res chain seq x y z
N MET A 1 28.86 -81.10 -14.72
CA MET A 1 27.43 -81.33 -14.44
C MET A 1 27.04 -80.54 -13.24
N MET A 2 26.42 -79.41 -13.45
CA MET A 2 25.90 -78.55 -12.36
C MET A 2 24.73 -79.28 -11.69
N ASN A 3 24.85 -79.49 -10.40
CA ASN A 3 23.92 -80.24 -9.58
C ASN A 3 22.51 -79.57 -9.65
N ASN A 4 21.55 -80.24 -10.29
CA ASN A 4 20.19 -79.75 -10.58
C ASN A 4 19.40 -79.24 -9.35
N LYS A 5 19.88 -79.55 -8.13
CA LYS A 5 19.27 -79.07 -6.87
C LYS A 5 19.64 -77.63 -6.53
N ARG A 6 20.70 -77.02 -7.10
CA ARG A 6 21.12 -75.68 -6.85
C ARG A 6 20.50 -74.65 -7.80
N LEU A 7 19.98 -75.08 -8.94
CA LEU A 7 19.39 -74.28 -9.99
C LEU A 7 18.15 -73.46 -9.44
N PRO A 8 17.16 -74.11 -8.79
CA PRO A 8 16.01 -73.36 -8.25
C PRO A 8 16.41 -72.40 -7.15
N PHE A 9 17.45 -72.66 -6.36
CA PHE A 9 17.93 -71.74 -5.34
C PHE A 9 18.62 -70.48 -5.94
N ILE A 10 19.38 -70.66 -7.01
CA ILE A 10 20.00 -69.54 -7.74
C ILE A 10 18.92 -68.68 -8.41
N ILE A 11 17.90 -69.30 -9.02
CA ILE A 11 16.78 -68.57 -9.62
C ILE A 11 16.03 -67.76 -8.55
N LEU A 12 15.78 -68.35 -7.37
CA LEU A 12 15.09 -67.67 -6.27
C LEU A 12 15.90 -66.47 -5.73
N THR A 13 17.22 -66.63 -5.59
CA THR A 13 18.10 -65.52 -5.17
C THR A 13 18.18 -64.41 -6.20
N VAL A 14 18.19 -64.71 -7.48
CA VAL A 14 18.17 -63.71 -8.56
C VAL A 14 16.83 -62.96 -8.56
N ILE A 15 15.71 -63.67 -8.43
CA ILE A 15 14.38 -63.05 -8.33
C ILE A 15 14.29 -62.16 -7.09
N ALA A 16 14.74 -62.62 -5.92
CA ALA A 16 14.77 -61.86 -4.70
C ALA A 16 15.62 -60.58 -4.85
N PHE A 17 16.78 -60.69 -5.51
CA PHE A 17 17.65 -59.53 -5.78
C PHE A 17 17.00 -58.52 -6.74
N ILE A 18 16.33 -58.99 -7.80
CA ILE A 18 15.57 -58.10 -8.71
C ILE A 18 14.42 -57.43 -7.97
N VAL A 19 13.70 -58.13 -7.12
CA VAL A 19 12.62 -57.57 -6.29
C VAL A 19 13.16 -56.52 -5.32
N ILE A 20 14.29 -56.78 -4.66
CA ILE A 20 14.97 -55.81 -3.76
C ILE A 20 15.42 -54.58 -4.56
N LEU A 21 16.00 -54.75 -5.75
CA LEU A 21 16.37 -53.63 -6.62
C LEU A 21 15.15 -52.79 -7.08
N ALA A 22 14.07 -53.46 -7.46
CA ALA A 22 12.83 -52.77 -7.84
C ALA A 22 12.19 -51.99 -6.67
N LEU A 23 12.22 -52.55 -5.48
CA LEU A 23 11.71 -51.92 -4.26
C LEU A 23 12.65 -50.79 -3.78
N SER A 24 13.96 -50.87 -4.00
CA SER A 24 14.93 -49.91 -3.51
C SER A 24 14.68 -48.50 -4.06
N SER A 25 14.22 -48.38 -5.30
CA SER A 25 13.85 -47.08 -5.92
C SER A 25 12.62 -46.41 -5.26
N SER A 26 11.78 -47.20 -4.59
CA SER A 26 10.58 -46.70 -3.89
C SER A 26 10.81 -46.41 -2.40
N LEU A 27 12.00 -46.71 -1.87
CA LEU A 27 12.33 -46.53 -0.47
C LEU A 27 12.76 -45.12 -0.14
N PHE A 28 13.32 -44.38 -1.10
CA PHE A 28 13.84 -43.06 -0.89
C PHE A 28 12.96 -42.03 -1.61
N PHE A 29 12.73 -40.90 -0.94
CA PHE A 29 12.15 -39.72 -1.56
C PHE A 29 12.89 -38.48 -1.08
N THR A 30 12.95 -37.49 -1.96
CA THR A 30 13.65 -36.22 -1.64
C THR A 30 12.67 -35.07 -1.64
N ILE A 31 12.77 -34.23 -0.63
CA ILE A 31 11.97 -33.02 -0.45
C ILE A 31 12.88 -31.82 -0.70
N SER A 32 12.43 -30.92 -1.57
CA SER A 32 13.16 -29.68 -1.89
C SER A 32 13.14 -28.71 -0.69
N ALA A 33 14.03 -27.71 -0.71
CA ALA A 33 14.14 -26.72 0.37
C ALA A 33 12.83 -25.93 0.61
N THR A 34 12.06 -25.70 -0.46
CA THR A 34 10.79 -24.96 -0.44
C THR A 34 9.56 -25.83 -0.23
N GLU A 35 9.77 -27.09 0.10
CA GLU A 35 8.69 -28.07 0.21
C GLU A 35 8.67 -28.73 1.58
N ARG A 36 7.51 -29.29 1.92
CA ARG A 36 7.29 -30.18 3.06
C ARG A 36 6.43 -31.35 2.60
N ALA A 37 6.53 -32.46 3.30
CA ALA A 37 5.76 -33.63 2.94
C ALA A 37 5.01 -34.20 4.14
N VAL A 38 3.84 -34.78 3.82
CA VAL A 38 3.01 -35.56 4.73
C VAL A 38 2.99 -37.00 4.25
N ILE A 39 3.11 -37.96 5.17
CA ILE A 39 3.11 -39.38 4.85
C ILE A 39 1.76 -40.00 5.27
N PHE A 40 1.19 -40.77 4.35
CA PHE A 40 0.02 -41.61 4.61
C PHE A 40 0.47 -43.05 4.76
N PHE A 41 0.05 -43.69 5.85
CA PHE A 41 0.38 -45.07 6.20
C PHE A 41 -0.85 -45.96 6.00
N PRO A 42 -1.02 -46.64 4.83
CA PRO A 42 -2.20 -47.47 4.53
C PRO A 42 -2.40 -48.63 5.52
N PHE A 43 -1.31 -49.20 5.98
CA PHE A 43 -1.33 -50.35 6.92
C PHE A 43 -1.03 -49.96 8.37
N GLY A 44 -1.22 -48.66 8.73
CA GLY A 44 -0.87 -48.18 10.04
C GLY A 44 -1.81 -47.09 10.55
N LYS A 45 -1.23 -45.99 11.04
CA LYS A 45 -1.94 -44.88 11.66
C LYS A 45 -2.70 -43.94 10.70
N GLY A 46 -2.70 -44.24 9.42
CA GLY A 46 -3.31 -43.36 8.42
C GLY A 46 -2.45 -42.14 8.12
N LEU A 47 -3.06 -40.97 8.00
CA LEU A 47 -2.35 -39.70 7.75
C LEU A 47 -1.59 -39.23 8.98
N ASP A 48 -0.29 -39.02 8.84
CA ASP A 48 0.56 -38.47 9.91
C ASP A 48 0.53 -36.94 9.89
N LYS A 49 -0.45 -36.37 10.60
CA LYS A 49 -0.73 -34.93 10.55
C LYS A 49 0.29 -34.08 11.30
N ASP A 50 0.90 -34.66 12.32
CA ASP A 50 1.75 -33.95 13.27
C ASP A 50 3.25 -34.06 12.95
N ASN A 51 3.63 -35.10 12.20
CA ASN A 51 5.03 -35.35 11.86
C ASN A 51 5.33 -35.00 10.41
N ILE A 52 5.47 -33.71 10.16
CA ILE A 52 5.75 -33.18 8.83
C ILE A 52 7.22 -33.38 8.49
N GLN A 53 7.47 -33.96 7.30
CA GLN A 53 8.83 -34.18 6.82
C GLN A 53 9.42 -32.90 6.23
N GLY A 54 10.61 -32.53 6.74
CA GLY A 54 11.39 -31.37 6.27
C GLY A 54 12.14 -31.63 4.97
N PRO A 55 12.91 -30.66 4.48
CA PRO A 55 13.78 -30.81 3.31
C PRO A 55 14.85 -31.88 3.55
N GLY A 56 15.20 -32.59 2.47
CA GLY A 56 16.21 -33.65 2.49
C GLY A 56 15.73 -34.96 1.91
N THR A 57 16.58 -35.99 2.03
CA THR A 57 16.25 -37.34 1.61
C THR A 57 15.76 -38.15 2.79
N HIS A 58 14.60 -38.76 2.63
CA HIS A 58 13.91 -39.53 3.67
C HIS A 58 13.66 -40.95 3.18
N LEU A 59 13.49 -41.85 4.15
CA LEU A 59 13.11 -43.24 3.92
C LEU A 59 11.60 -43.42 4.12
N LYS A 60 10.96 -44.15 3.22
CA LYS A 60 9.56 -44.56 3.38
C LYS A 60 9.42 -46.05 3.05
N ALA A 61 8.40 -46.71 3.58
CA ALA A 61 8.02 -48.01 3.11
C ALA A 61 7.41 -47.92 1.68
N PRO A 62 7.61 -48.91 0.81
CA PRO A 62 7.14 -48.86 -0.58
C PRO A 62 5.63 -48.64 -0.74
N TRP A 63 4.85 -49.03 0.26
CA TRP A 63 3.39 -48.91 0.29
C TRP A 63 2.88 -47.63 0.93
N ASN A 64 3.77 -46.79 1.46
CA ASN A 64 3.37 -45.48 2.03
C ASN A 64 3.28 -44.45 0.91
N ASP A 65 2.25 -43.62 0.98
CA ASP A 65 2.09 -42.49 0.06
C ASP A 65 2.70 -41.21 0.69
N VAL A 66 3.35 -40.40 -0.15
CA VAL A 66 3.95 -39.15 0.24
C VAL A 66 3.31 -38.02 -0.55
N TYR A 67 2.77 -37.04 0.17
CA TYR A 67 2.16 -35.85 -0.39
C TYR A 67 3.04 -34.65 -0.13
N VAL A 68 3.61 -34.11 -1.21
CA VAL A 68 4.54 -32.96 -1.15
C VAL A 68 3.76 -31.67 -1.40
N TYR A 69 4.04 -30.67 -0.58
CA TYR A 69 3.44 -29.34 -0.60
C TYR A 69 4.51 -28.28 -0.72
N LYS A 70 4.30 -27.30 -1.59
CA LYS A 70 5.09 -26.07 -1.62
C LYS A 70 4.70 -25.23 -0.42
N VAL A 71 5.70 -24.77 0.35
CA VAL A 71 5.49 -23.92 1.54
C VAL A 71 6.09 -22.52 1.36
N ASN A 72 6.66 -22.24 0.19
CA ASN A 72 7.04 -20.89 -0.19
C ASN A 72 5.81 -20.05 -0.54
N GLU A 73 5.98 -18.76 -0.59
CA GLU A 73 4.92 -17.84 -0.98
C GLU A 73 4.48 -18.09 -2.42
N MET A 74 3.18 -18.19 -2.61
CA MET A 74 2.51 -18.37 -3.90
C MET A 74 1.57 -17.18 -4.13
N SER A 75 1.18 -16.98 -5.38
CA SER A 75 0.20 -15.95 -5.75
C SER A 75 -0.87 -16.53 -6.66
N SER A 76 -2.12 -16.17 -6.39
CA SER A 76 -3.26 -16.44 -7.27
C SER A 76 -3.89 -15.14 -7.72
N GLU A 77 -4.26 -15.08 -9.00
CA GLU A 77 -4.90 -13.92 -9.61
C GLU A 77 -6.36 -14.26 -9.89
N GLU A 78 -7.26 -13.44 -9.34
CA GLU A 78 -8.68 -13.64 -9.44
C GLU A 78 -9.36 -12.46 -10.12
N ASN A 79 -10.14 -12.76 -11.16
CA ASN A 79 -10.97 -11.81 -11.90
C ASN A 79 -12.42 -12.11 -11.59
N MET A 80 -13.18 -11.12 -11.16
CA MET A 80 -14.58 -11.33 -10.80
C MET A 80 -15.41 -10.08 -10.94
N ASP A 81 -16.71 -10.29 -11.18
CA ASP A 81 -17.71 -9.25 -11.07
C ASP A 81 -18.32 -9.27 -9.67
N VAL A 82 -18.36 -8.11 -9.06
CA VAL A 82 -18.92 -7.89 -7.72
C VAL A 82 -19.94 -6.78 -7.76
N LEU A 83 -20.88 -6.80 -6.82
CA LEU A 83 -21.86 -5.73 -6.68
C LEU A 83 -21.39 -4.78 -5.58
N ASP A 84 -21.49 -3.48 -5.84
CA ASP A 84 -21.33 -2.45 -4.83
C ASP A 84 -22.54 -2.38 -3.90
N LYS A 85 -22.50 -1.50 -2.92
CA LYS A 85 -23.60 -1.24 -1.97
C LYS A 85 -24.91 -0.87 -2.65
N ASN A 86 -24.86 -0.28 -3.83
CA ASN A 86 -26.02 0.19 -4.60
C ASN A 86 -26.48 -0.84 -5.66
N GLY A 87 -25.84 -2.01 -5.73
CA GLY A 87 -26.16 -3.05 -6.71
C GLY A 87 -25.50 -2.81 -8.10
N LEU A 88 -24.55 -1.88 -8.21
CA LEU A 88 -23.80 -1.67 -9.42
C LEU A 88 -22.75 -2.78 -9.60
N SER A 89 -22.72 -3.41 -10.79
CA SER A 89 -21.70 -4.40 -11.13
C SER A 89 -20.37 -3.73 -11.43
N ILE A 90 -19.33 -4.16 -10.73
CA ILE A 90 -17.94 -3.69 -10.83
C ILE A 90 -17.07 -4.87 -11.17
N HIS A 91 -16.24 -4.75 -12.20
CA HIS A 91 -15.22 -5.75 -12.51
C HIS A 91 -13.95 -5.45 -11.71
N ILE A 92 -13.45 -6.44 -10.96
CA ILE A 92 -12.28 -6.30 -10.11
C ILE A 92 -11.27 -7.41 -10.37
N ASP A 93 -9.99 -7.02 -10.46
CA ASP A 93 -8.86 -7.93 -10.53
C ASP A 93 -8.11 -7.89 -9.19
N VAL A 94 -8.04 -9.03 -8.52
CA VAL A 94 -7.41 -9.17 -7.19
C VAL A 94 -6.30 -10.20 -7.27
N THR A 95 -5.17 -9.90 -6.64
CA THR A 95 -4.08 -10.86 -6.43
C THR A 95 -3.97 -11.14 -4.95
N VAL A 96 -4.04 -12.42 -4.58
CA VAL A 96 -3.75 -12.89 -3.23
C VAL A 96 -2.37 -13.55 -3.20
N ARG A 97 -1.56 -13.18 -2.20
CA ARG A 97 -0.28 -13.84 -1.89
C ARG A 97 -0.44 -14.60 -0.60
N TYR A 98 -0.08 -15.88 -0.61
CA TYR A 98 -0.32 -16.77 0.52
C TYR A 98 0.71 -17.90 0.55
N TYR A 99 0.80 -18.55 1.70
CA TYR A 99 1.53 -19.81 1.86
C TYR A 99 0.86 -20.66 2.94
N PRO A 100 0.92 -22.01 2.81
CA PRO A 100 0.43 -22.90 3.85
C PRO A 100 1.42 -22.88 5.03
N ILE A 101 0.91 -22.95 6.26
CA ILE A 101 1.76 -23.04 7.45
C ILE A 101 2.50 -24.38 7.43
N PRO A 102 3.86 -24.40 7.37
CA PRO A 102 4.64 -25.59 7.10
C PRO A 102 4.35 -26.76 8.04
N ASP A 103 4.17 -26.48 9.32
CA ASP A 103 3.94 -27.48 10.34
C ASP A 103 2.48 -27.96 10.43
N LYS A 104 1.60 -27.38 9.59
CA LYS A 104 0.16 -27.67 9.59
C LYS A 104 -0.36 -28.24 8.27
N ILE A 105 0.53 -28.54 7.32
CA ILE A 105 0.13 -29.10 6.01
C ILE A 105 -0.62 -30.44 6.12
N GLY A 106 -0.39 -31.21 7.20
CA GLY A 106 -1.13 -32.44 7.47
C GLY A 106 -2.63 -32.20 7.70
N TYR A 107 -2.98 -31.12 8.36
CA TYR A 107 -4.37 -30.72 8.59
C TYR A 107 -5.01 -30.17 7.33
N ILE A 108 -4.24 -29.41 6.51
CA ILE A 108 -4.68 -28.94 5.19
C ILE A 108 -4.97 -30.15 4.29
N HIS A 109 -4.08 -31.17 4.29
CA HIS A 109 -4.27 -32.37 3.47
C HIS A 109 -5.54 -33.15 3.87
N GLU A 110 -5.81 -33.25 5.16
CA GLU A 110 -7.00 -33.94 5.65
C GLU A 110 -8.31 -33.27 5.21
N GLN A 111 -8.35 -31.93 5.19
CA GLN A 111 -9.57 -31.18 4.94
C GLN A 111 -9.77 -30.86 3.45
N PHE A 112 -8.69 -30.51 2.74
CA PHE A 112 -8.75 -29.92 1.40
C PHE A 112 -7.94 -30.70 0.37
N THR A 113 -7.24 -31.76 0.77
CA THR A 113 -6.33 -32.52 -0.09
C THR A 113 -5.22 -31.65 -0.70
N ARG A 114 -4.71 -32.01 -1.91
CA ARG A 114 -3.67 -31.24 -2.60
C ARG A 114 -4.18 -29.94 -3.22
N ASP A 115 -5.47 -29.87 -3.49
CA ASP A 115 -6.10 -28.79 -4.26
C ASP A 115 -6.67 -27.70 -3.35
N TYR A 116 -6.05 -27.48 -2.16
CA TYR A 116 -6.52 -26.48 -1.19
C TYR A 116 -6.58 -25.05 -1.78
N GLU A 117 -5.79 -24.75 -2.82
CA GLU A 117 -5.88 -23.48 -3.53
C GLU A 117 -7.26 -23.30 -4.17
N SER A 118 -7.70 -24.29 -4.97
CA SER A 118 -8.97 -24.22 -5.70
C SER A 118 -10.19 -24.46 -4.81
N VAL A 119 -10.03 -25.24 -3.72
CA VAL A 119 -11.14 -25.61 -2.83
C VAL A 119 -11.31 -24.64 -1.67
N LEU A 120 -10.22 -24.04 -1.18
CA LEU A 120 -10.24 -23.12 -0.03
C LEU A 120 -9.87 -21.69 -0.42
N VAL A 121 -8.63 -21.46 -0.92
CA VAL A 121 -8.08 -20.12 -1.05
C VAL A 121 -8.90 -19.26 -2.01
N ILE A 122 -9.12 -19.75 -3.22
CA ILE A 122 -9.86 -19.03 -4.26
C ILE A 122 -11.31 -18.72 -3.85
N PRO A 123 -12.10 -19.70 -3.39
CA PRO A 123 -13.48 -19.44 -2.96
C PRO A 123 -13.58 -18.45 -1.80
N GLU A 124 -12.69 -18.54 -0.80
CA GLU A 124 -12.71 -17.64 0.34
C GLU A 124 -12.30 -16.21 -0.04
N VAL A 125 -11.29 -16.05 -0.89
CA VAL A 125 -10.93 -14.73 -1.43
C VAL A 125 -12.10 -14.12 -2.19
N ARG A 126 -12.75 -14.88 -3.07
CA ARG A 126 -13.92 -14.41 -3.83
C ARG A 126 -15.08 -14.03 -2.93
N SER A 127 -15.34 -14.83 -1.89
CA SER A 127 -16.40 -14.58 -0.91
C SER A 127 -16.13 -13.28 -0.14
N THR A 128 -14.93 -13.15 0.40
CA THR A 128 -14.52 -11.97 1.16
C THR A 128 -14.55 -10.70 0.32
N VAL A 129 -14.02 -10.76 -0.91
CA VAL A 129 -14.06 -9.60 -1.83
C VAL A 129 -15.50 -9.17 -2.08
N ARG A 130 -16.41 -10.10 -2.41
CA ARG A 130 -17.83 -9.77 -2.63
C ARG A 130 -18.49 -9.16 -1.39
N GLN A 131 -18.20 -9.72 -0.23
CA GLN A 131 -18.78 -9.26 1.03
C GLN A 131 -18.29 -7.85 1.39
N VAL A 132 -17.01 -7.59 1.27
CA VAL A 132 -16.45 -6.28 1.59
C VAL A 132 -16.89 -5.24 0.56
N MET A 133 -16.81 -5.55 -0.74
CA MET A 133 -17.21 -4.62 -1.81
C MET A 133 -18.68 -4.22 -1.69
N GLY A 134 -19.57 -5.13 -1.27
CA GLY A 134 -20.99 -4.83 -1.03
C GLY A 134 -21.28 -3.85 0.12
N ARG A 135 -20.27 -3.46 0.91
CA ARG A 135 -20.41 -2.46 1.99
C ARG A 135 -20.12 -1.04 1.53
N TYR A 136 -19.44 -0.88 0.41
CA TYR A 136 -18.96 0.40 -0.11
C TYR A 136 -19.62 0.75 -1.44
N THR A 137 -19.74 2.04 -1.72
CA THR A 137 -20.22 2.52 -3.03
C THR A 137 -19.09 2.49 -4.06
N ALA A 138 -19.43 2.46 -5.35
CA ALA A 138 -18.46 2.50 -6.45
C ALA A 138 -17.50 3.70 -6.34
N GLU A 139 -18.00 4.86 -5.93
CA GLU A 139 -17.21 6.08 -5.70
C GLU A 139 -16.19 5.90 -4.57
N GLU A 140 -16.61 5.35 -3.44
CA GLU A 140 -15.72 5.07 -2.29
C GLU A 140 -14.62 4.08 -2.67
N ILE A 141 -14.97 3.02 -3.39
CA ILE A 141 -14.04 1.99 -3.87
C ILE A 141 -13.04 2.56 -4.87
N TYR A 142 -13.53 3.43 -5.79
CA TYR A 142 -12.70 3.97 -6.86
C TYR A 142 -11.74 5.07 -6.40
N SER A 143 -12.11 5.87 -5.39
CA SER A 143 -11.35 7.06 -5.00
C SER A 143 -11.05 7.17 -3.51
N THR A 144 -12.08 7.41 -2.69
CA THR A 144 -11.87 7.96 -1.33
C THR A 144 -11.45 6.92 -0.28
N LYS A 145 -11.93 5.67 -0.41
CA LYS A 145 -11.71 4.62 0.60
C LYS A 145 -10.99 3.38 0.07
N ARG A 146 -10.32 3.49 -1.06
CA ARG A 146 -9.64 2.34 -1.68
C ARG A 146 -8.72 1.61 -0.70
N ALA A 147 -7.90 2.34 0.04
CA ALA A 147 -6.98 1.75 1.02
C ALA A 147 -7.72 1.06 2.19
N GLU A 148 -8.86 1.61 2.62
CA GLU A 148 -9.71 1.02 3.65
C GLU A 148 -10.34 -0.29 3.15
N VAL A 149 -10.82 -0.32 1.91
CA VAL A 149 -11.37 -1.51 1.25
C VAL A 149 -10.30 -2.60 1.12
N GLU A 150 -9.10 -2.27 0.64
CA GLU A 150 -7.98 -3.21 0.55
C GLU A 150 -7.61 -3.81 1.91
N ASN A 151 -7.50 -2.98 2.93
CA ASN A 151 -7.20 -3.42 4.29
C ASN A 151 -8.30 -4.32 4.87
N SER A 152 -9.56 -4.00 4.60
CA SER A 152 -10.71 -4.81 5.04
C SER A 152 -10.71 -6.18 4.36
N ILE A 153 -10.50 -6.23 3.03
CA ILE A 153 -10.39 -7.49 2.29
C ILE A 153 -9.22 -8.31 2.81
N LYS A 154 -8.05 -7.68 3.00
CA LYS A 154 -6.85 -8.37 3.53
C LYS A 154 -7.14 -8.96 4.91
N SER A 155 -7.63 -8.17 5.84
CA SER A 155 -7.86 -8.59 7.23
C SER A 155 -8.89 -9.72 7.33
N GLU A 156 -9.99 -9.62 6.59
CA GLU A 156 -11.02 -10.67 6.59
C GLU A 156 -10.52 -11.96 5.90
N THR A 157 -9.81 -11.84 4.77
CA THR A 157 -9.21 -12.98 4.08
C THR A 157 -8.16 -13.67 4.97
N GLU A 158 -7.29 -12.88 5.59
CA GLU A 158 -6.26 -13.40 6.50
C GLU A 158 -6.89 -14.15 7.69
N HIS A 159 -7.94 -13.60 8.27
CA HIS A 159 -8.65 -14.23 9.39
C HIS A 159 -9.19 -15.61 9.00
N ILE A 160 -9.88 -15.71 7.86
CA ILE A 160 -10.50 -16.95 7.40
C ILE A 160 -9.44 -17.99 7.00
N LEU A 161 -8.42 -17.57 6.23
CA LEU A 161 -7.38 -18.47 5.78
C LEU A 161 -6.51 -18.98 6.93
N ASN A 162 -6.20 -18.15 7.93
CA ASN A 162 -5.45 -18.56 9.13
C ASN A 162 -6.18 -19.63 9.95
N GLN A 163 -7.52 -19.60 10.00
CA GLN A 163 -8.31 -20.66 10.64
C GLN A 163 -8.14 -22.01 9.96
N ASN A 164 -7.77 -21.99 8.68
CA ASN A 164 -7.54 -23.18 7.86
C ASN A 164 -6.05 -23.44 7.57
N TYR A 165 -5.17 -22.90 8.42
CA TYR A 165 -3.72 -23.10 8.36
C TYR A 165 -3.03 -22.57 7.10
N VAL A 166 -3.64 -21.60 6.40
CA VAL A 166 -3.06 -20.87 5.28
C VAL A 166 -2.87 -19.42 5.69
N HIS A 167 -1.66 -18.89 5.52
CA HIS A 167 -1.37 -17.50 5.84
C HIS A 167 -1.45 -16.63 4.59
N ALA A 168 -2.29 -15.59 4.61
CA ALA A 168 -2.37 -14.60 3.54
C ALA A 168 -1.40 -13.45 3.84
N THR A 169 -0.34 -13.30 3.04
CA THR A 169 0.65 -12.23 3.21
C THR A 169 0.11 -10.90 2.71
N ALA A 170 -0.57 -10.90 1.57
CA ALA A 170 -1.12 -9.70 0.96
C ALA A 170 -2.34 -10.02 0.11
N VAL A 171 -3.28 -9.09 0.09
CA VAL A 171 -4.37 -9.05 -0.89
C VAL A 171 -4.32 -7.68 -1.56
N LEU A 172 -4.15 -7.66 -2.86
CA LEU A 172 -3.90 -6.47 -3.64
C LEU A 172 -4.99 -6.32 -4.70
N ILE A 173 -5.63 -5.16 -4.74
CA ILE A 173 -6.53 -4.80 -5.83
C ILE A 173 -5.70 -4.24 -6.98
N ARG A 174 -5.61 -4.99 -8.07
CA ARG A 174 -4.83 -4.60 -9.28
C ARG A 174 -5.58 -3.58 -10.13
N SER A 175 -6.82 -3.86 -10.43
CA SER A 175 -7.66 -2.95 -11.21
C SER A 175 -9.10 -2.99 -10.75
N ILE A 176 -9.78 -1.86 -10.93
CA ILE A 176 -11.21 -1.69 -10.72
C ILE A 176 -11.76 -1.08 -12.00
N ARG A 177 -12.65 -1.79 -12.68
CA ARG A 177 -13.28 -1.34 -13.90
C ARG A 177 -14.76 -1.09 -13.66
N LEU A 178 -15.15 0.16 -13.81
CA LEU A 178 -16.54 0.60 -13.72
C LEU A 178 -17.14 0.69 -15.13
N PRO A 179 -18.48 0.58 -15.28
CA PRO A 179 -19.14 0.99 -16.50
C PRO A 179 -18.77 2.43 -16.85
N GLU A 180 -18.48 2.72 -18.12
CA GLU A 180 -17.90 4.01 -18.56
C GLU A 180 -18.77 5.20 -18.15
N GLN A 181 -20.09 5.08 -18.25
CA GLN A 181 -21.01 6.15 -17.84
C GLN A 181 -20.88 6.51 -16.35
N ILE A 182 -20.70 5.52 -15.50
CA ILE A 182 -20.55 5.72 -14.05
C ILE A 182 -19.18 6.31 -13.74
N LYS A 183 -18.13 5.82 -14.40
CA LYS A 183 -16.78 6.34 -14.26
C LYS A 183 -16.73 7.83 -14.58
N VAL A 184 -17.26 8.23 -15.76
CA VAL A 184 -17.34 9.65 -16.16
C VAL A 184 -18.15 10.48 -15.17
N ALA A 185 -19.26 9.96 -14.66
CA ALA A 185 -20.06 10.66 -13.64
C ALA A 185 -19.29 10.90 -12.34
N ILE A 186 -18.55 9.88 -11.86
CA ILE A 186 -17.69 9.99 -10.67
C ILE A 186 -16.55 10.98 -10.90
N GLU A 187 -15.87 10.90 -12.05
CA GLU A 187 -14.77 11.82 -12.40
C GLU A 187 -15.25 13.27 -12.47
N ASN A 188 -16.38 13.54 -13.10
CA ASN A 188 -16.98 14.88 -13.16
C ASN A 188 -17.35 15.39 -11.76
N LYS A 189 -17.94 14.54 -10.90
CA LYS A 189 -18.26 14.91 -9.52
C LYS A 189 -17.00 15.27 -8.73
N LEU A 190 -15.97 14.43 -8.81
CA LEU A 190 -14.69 14.68 -8.13
C LEU A 190 -14.03 15.98 -8.64
N GLN A 191 -14.09 16.25 -9.94
CA GLN A 191 -13.61 17.51 -10.51
C GLN A 191 -14.35 18.71 -9.90
N GLN A 192 -15.69 18.68 -9.87
CA GLN A 192 -16.48 19.75 -9.28
C GLN A 192 -16.20 19.95 -7.78
N GLU A 193 -16.00 18.89 -7.04
CA GLU A 193 -15.61 18.96 -5.62
C GLU A 193 -14.23 19.61 -5.45
N GLN A 194 -13.26 19.26 -6.29
CA GLN A 194 -11.92 19.87 -6.27
C GLN A 194 -11.96 21.36 -6.66
N GLU A 195 -12.78 21.72 -7.64
CA GLU A 195 -12.98 23.13 -8.04
C GLU A 195 -13.63 23.93 -6.90
N ALA A 196 -14.63 23.36 -6.23
CA ALA A 196 -15.27 24.00 -5.06
C ALA A 196 -14.30 24.20 -3.90
N LEU A 197 -13.47 23.20 -3.60
CA LEU A 197 -12.42 23.32 -2.58
C LEU A 197 -11.38 24.39 -2.96
N ALA A 198 -10.93 24.39 -4.22
CA ALA A 198 -9.99 25.42 -4.70
C ALA A 198 -10.57 26.82 -4.60
N TYR A 199 -11.88 26.98 -4.86
CA TYR A 199 -12.57 28.27 -4.67
C TYR A 199 -12.65 28.68 -3.20
N GLN A 200 -12.94 27.76 -2.29
CA GLN A 200 -12.93 28.02 -0.85
C GLN A 200 -11.54 28.48 -0.37
N PHE A 201 -10.47 27.83 -0.79
CA PHE A 201 -9.11 28.25 -0.46
C PHE A 201 -8.76 29.64 -1.01
N ARG A 202 -9.24 29.98 -2.22
CA ARG A 202 -9.06 31.33 -2.77
C ARG A 202 -9.79 32.38 -1.93
N LEU A 203 -11.04 32.11 -1.55
CA LEU A 203 -11.80 33.01 -0.69
C LEU A 203 -11.13 33.22 0.68
N GLU A 204 -10.62 32.17 1.28
CA GLU A 204 -9.91 32.25 2.56
C GLU A 204 -8.60 33.04 2.44
N LYS A 205 -7.86 32.83 1.35
CA LYS A 205 -6.67 33.60 1.03
C LYS A 205 -7.00 35.08 0.88
N GLU A 206 -8.02 35.43 0.08
CA GLU A 206 -8.45 36.82 -0.13
C GLU A 206 -8.89 37.49 1.17
N LYS A 207 -9.64 36.78 2.04
CA LYS A 207 -9.99 37.27 3.39
C LYS A 207 -8.76 37.55 4.23
N SER A 208 -7.79 36.62 4.23
CA SER A 208 -6.54 36.77 4.97
C SER A 208 -5.70 37.93 4.45
N GLU A 209 -5.65 38.11 3.12
CA GLU A 209 -4.96 39.25 2.52
C GLU A 209 -5.64 40.61 2.84
N ALA A 210 -6.96 40.66 2.79
CA ALA A 210 -7.73 41.84 3.16
C ALA A 210 -7.49 42.20 4.64
N GLU A 211 -7.51 41.23 5.55
CA GLU A 211 -7.23 41.41 6.96
C GLU A 211 -5.79 41.88 7.21
N ARG A 212 -4.83 41.29 6.51
CA ARG A 212 -3.42 41.76 6.58
C ARG A 212 -3.28 43.20 6.14
N LYS A 213 -3.94 43.62 5.03
CA LYS A 213 -3.95 44.98 4.53
C LYS A 213 -4.61 45.96 5.55
N ARG A 214 -5.71 45.52 6.19
CA ARG A 214 -6.38 46.30 7.24
C ARG A 214 -5.47 46.51 8.42
N ILE A 215 -4.81 45.46 8.93
CA ILE A 215 -3.87 45.56 10.06
C ILE A 215 -2.67 46.45 9.70
N GLN A 216 -2.15 46.33 8.48
CA GLN A 216 -1.07 47.18 8.00
C GLN A 216 -1.50 48.67 7.97
N ALA A 217 -2.66 48.98 7.37
CA ALA A 217 -3.18 50.35 7.30
C ALA A 217 -3.46 50.92 8.70
N GLU A 218 -4.00 50.13 9.62
CA GLU A 218 -4.18 50.56 11.02
C GLU A 218 -2.84 50.80 11.72
N GLY A 219 -1.83 49.97 11.47
CA GLY A 219 -0.48 50.13 11.97
C GLY A 219 0.17 51.44 11.47
N GLU A 220 0.06 51.72 10.17
CA GLU A 220 0.54 52.96 9.54
C GLU A 220 -0.20 54.19 10.09
N ALA A 221 -1.53 54.11 10.21
CA ALA A 221 -2.31 55.21 10.81
C ALA A 221 -1.92 55.48 12.25
N ARG A 222 -1.71 54.45 13.08
CA ARG A 222 -1.21 54.62 14.46
C ARG A 222 0.19 55.21 14.49
N ALA A 223 1.11 54.71 13.64
CA ALA A 223 2.46 55.24 13.54
C ALA A 223 2.46 56.72 13.15
N ASN A 224 1.66 57.08 12.13
CA ASN A 224 1.52 58.46 11.69
C ASN A 224 0.93 59.37 12.77
N ASN A 225 -0.06 58.89 13.54
CA ASN A 225 -0.61 59.66 14.68
C ASN A 225 0.42 59.87 15.78
N ILE A 226 1.23 58.85 16.10
CA ILE A 226 2.32 58.97 17.09
C ILE A 226 3.35 60.00 16.62
N ILE A 227 3.76 59.92 15.35
CA ILE A 227 4.72 60.87 14.76
C ILE A 227 4.12 62.29 14.80
N ASN A 228 2.88 62.48 14.36
CA ASN A 228 2.22 63.74 14.30
C ASN A 228 2.08 64.41 15.72
N ASN A 229 1.74 63.59 16.73
CA ASN A 229 1.66 64.05 18.13
C ASN A 229 3.03 64.30 18.74
N SER A 230 4.10 63.74 18.25
CA SER A 230 5.48 63.93 18.73
C SER A 230 6.24 65.01 17.96
N LEU A 231 5.74 65.45 16.78
CA LEU A 231 6.36 66.44 15.94
C LEU A 231 6.11 67.83 16.54
N THR A 232 7.11 68.34 17.23
CA THR A 232 7.16 69.81 17.65
C THR A 232 7.95 70.56 16.59
N ASP A 233 7.66 71.92 16.47
CA ASP A 233 8.41 72.80 15.56
C ASP A 233 9.94 72.71 15.75
N LYS A 234 10.37 72.46 16.97
CA LYS A 234 11.80 72.28 17.30
C LYS A 234 12.36 71.00 16.74
N LEU A 235 11.60 69.88 16.78
CA LEU A 235 12.00 68.58 16.24
C LEU A 235 12.04 68.62 14.73
N LEU A 236 11.08 69.29 14.08
CA LEU A 236 11.08 69.43 12.62
C LEU A 236 12.30 70.21 12.12
N LYS A 237 12.65 71.32 12.83
CA LYS A 237 13.86 72.07 12.51
C LYS A 237 15.14 71.27 12.72
N MET A 238 15.23 70.47 13.79
CA MET A 238 16.36 69.57 14.03
C MET A 238 16.51 68.52 12.95
N ARG A 239 15.43 67.85 12.56
CA ARG A 239 15.41 66.84 11.42
C ARG A 239 15.77 67.47 10.07
N GLY A 240 15.32 68.69 9.82
CA GLY A 240 15.72 69.46 8.63
C GLY A 240 17.23 69.76 8.60
N ILE A 241 17.82 70.11 9.74
CA ILE A 241 19.27 70.34 9.87
C ILE A 241 20.06 68.98 9.67
N GLU A 242 19.58 67.90 10.29
CA GLU A 242 20.20 66.60 10.14
C GLU A 242 20.17 66.11 8.66
N ALA A 243 19.03 66.22 7.96
CA ALA A 243 18.90 65.89 6.56
C ALA A 243 19.79 66.72 5.66
N THR A 244 19.95 68.00 5.96
CA THR A 244 20.86 68.93 5.22
C THR A 244 22.33 68.59 5.48
N LEU A 245 22.68 68.13 6.69
CA LEU A 245 24.03 67.67 7.04
C LEU A 245 24.35 66.37 6.34
N GLU A 246 23.39 65.46 6.24
CA GLU A 246 23.54 64.18 5.51
C GLU A 246 23.69 64.38 4.00
N LEU A 247 22.89 65.27 3.41
CA LEU A 247 23.05 65.69 2.02
C LEU A 247 24.41 66.34 1.75
N SER A 248 24.95 67.14 2.68
CA SER A 248 26.26 67.77 2.51
C SER A 248 27.44 66.77 2.54
N LYS A 249 27.24 65.60 3.14
CA LYS A 249 28.23 64.51 3.20
C LYS A 249 28.16 63.55 2.01
N SER A 250 27.09 63.64 1.20
CA SER A 250 26.92 62.74 0.04
C SER A 250 27.88 63.13 -1.09
N PRO A 251 28.69 62.21 -1.61
CA PRO A 251 29.66 62.49 -2.68
C PRO A 251 28.97 62.81 -4.02
N ASN A 252 27.65 62.62 -4.15
CA ASN A 252 26.84 62.91 -5.34
C ASN A 252 25.93 64.14 -5.18
N SER A 253 26.19 65.05 -4.25
CA SER A 253 25.36 66.23 -4.06
C SER A 253 25.46 67.23 -5.21
N LYS A 254 24.49 67.17 -6.07
CA LYS A 254 24.15 68.30 -6.98
C LYS A 254 23.53 69.39 -6.10
N VAL A 255 23.89 70.64 -6.33
CA VAL A 255 23.56 71.85 -5.60
C VAL A 255 22.10 71.86 -5.09
N VAL A 256 21.92 71.82 -3.76
CA VAL A 256 20.63 71.96 -3.11
C VAL A 256 20.52 73.47 -2.67
N VAL A 257 19.64 74.16 -3.36
CA VAL A 257 19.30 75.55 -2.88
C VAL A 257 18.19 75.40 -1.85
N VAL A 258 18.52 75.64 -0.60
CA VAL A 258 17.57 75.66 0.49
C VAL A 258 16.94 77.10 0.51
N GLY A 259 15.78 77.22 -0.15
CA GLY A 259 14.96 78.46 -0.01
C GLY A 259 14.19 78.43 1.30
N SER A 260 14.24 79.50 2.07
CA SER A 260 13.40 79.75 3.26
C SER A 260 11.97 80.14 2.80
N GLY A 261 11.18 79.12 2.38
CA GLY A 261 9.72 79.25 2.26
C GLY A 261 9.10 79.25 3.64
N LYS A 262 7.92 79.91 3.82
CA LYS A 262 7.17 79.97 5.08
C LYS A 262 6.94 78.62 5.77
N ASP A 263 7.10 77.51 5.05
CA ASP A 263 6.87 76.09 5.48
C ASP A 263 8.15 75.25 5.60
N GLY A 264 9.35 75.80 5.42
CA GLY A 264 10.64 75.15 5.71
C GLY A 264 11.02 73.97 4.86
N MET A 265 10.38 73.75 3.71
CA MET A 265 10.72 72.65 2.83
C MET A 265 11.82 73.01 1.80
N PRO A 266 12.85 72.14 1.61
CA PRO A 266 13.86 72.36 0.60
C PRO A 266 13.31 72.14 -0.78
N LEU A 267 13.49 73.11 -1.71
CA LEU A 267 13.24 72.96 -3.11
C LEU A 267 14.46 72.27 -3.76
N ILE A 268 14.26 71.07 -4.22
CA ILE A 268 15.27 70.34 -5.00
C ILE A 268 15.11 70.70 -6.47
N LEU A 269 16.01 71.50 -7.02
CA LEU A 269 16.09 71.74 -8.48
C LEU A 269 17.03 70.67 -9.08
N GLY A 270 16.41 69.66 -9.72
CA GLY A 270 17.13 68.73 -10.56
C GLY A 270 17.50 69.39 -11.88
N ASN A 271 18.76 69.35 -12.25
CA ASN A 271 19.19 69.71 -13.60
C ASN A 271 19.21 68.44 -14.49
N ASN A 272 18.60 68.52 -15.64
CA ASN A 272 18.70 67.54 -16.75
C ASN A 272 20.12 67.34 -17.21
#